data_18398547b3204bae53e06d28e26b46b2
#
_entry.id   18398547b3204bae53e06d28e26b46b2
#
_cell.length_a   1.000
_cell.length_b   1.000
_cell.length_c   1.000
_cell.angle_alpha   90.00
_cell.angle_beta   90.00
_cell.angle_gamma   90.00
#
_symmetry.space_group_name_H-M   'P 1'
#
loop_
_entity.id
_entity.type
_entity.pdbx_description
1 polymer ?
#
loop_
_entity_poly.entity_id
_entity_poly.type
_entity_poly.pdbx_seq_one_letter_code
_entity_poly.pdbx_strand_id
1 'polypeptide(L)'
;MFEEALCEYTGAPYAIALDSASSGIFLALTWEKKRIGGSFVQMPKRTFPSVPCAALHAGLQPRFTDESAAGAYRLFPFNVYDAALRLTAGMYIKGSHMCISFTGPKKRLKLVKGGAILTDSKDAYNWFKQARMSGRHEQSFMTDIIEFPGWNFYMMPELAARGLMLIREFYTDDGEAREMPDAEIEYPDLSVMPAFNGGK
;
A
#
# COMPACT_ATOMS: atom_id res chain seq x y z
N MET A 1 12.23 5.21 12.30
CA MET A 1 12.10 6.69 12.04
C MET A 1 10.94 7.04 11.09
N PHE A 2 11.02 6.85 9.75
CA PHE A 2 9.90 7.22 8.87
C PHE A 2 8.68 6.29 9.03
N GLU A 3 8.90 4.98 9.11
CA GLU A 3 7.83 4.00 9.36
C GLU A 3 7.18 4.25 10.74
N GLU A 4 7.94 4.60 11.76
CA GLU A 4 7.42 4.98 13.09
C GLU A 4 6.56 6.25 13.04
N ALA A 5 7.02 7.29 12.31
CA ALA A 5 6.23 8.50 12.11
C ALA A 5 4.92 8.26 11.35
N LEU A 6 4.91 7.31 10.40
CA LEU A 6 3.68 6.86 9.75
C LEU A 6 2.76 6.14 10.73
N CYS A 7 3.30 5.27 11.59
CA CYS A 7 2.52 4.60 12.64
C CYS A 7 1.88 5.61 13.59
N GLU A 8 2.66 6.56 14.08
CA GLU A 8 2.20 7.62 14.98
C GLU A 8 1.08 8.46 14.36
N TYR A 9 1.26 8.90 13.12
CA TYR A 9 0.27 9.73 12.44
C TYR A 9 -1.01 8.99 12.08
N THR A 10 -0.89 7.75 11.57
CA THR A 10 -2.02 6.99 11.04
C THR A 10 -2.74 6.14 12.08
N GLY A 11 -2.13 5.91 13.24
CA GLY A 11 -2.63 5.00 14.27
C GLY A 11 -2.40 3.51 13.97
N ALA A 12 -1.64 3.18 12.93
CA ALA A 12 -1.30 1.79 12.60
C ALA A 12 -0.20 1.26 13.54
N PRO A 13 -0.30 0.03 14.07
CA PRO A 13 0.77 -0.58 14.86
C PRO A 13 2.08 -0.78 14.11
N TYR A 14 2.01 -1.05 12.81
CA TYR A 14 3.18 -1.26 11.95
C TYR A 14 3.01 -0.57 10.61
N ALA A 15 4.10 -0.02 10.07
CA ALA A 15 4.19 0.50 8.72
C ALA A 15 5.42 -0.09 8.01
N ILE A 16 5.29 -0.37 6.72
CA ILE A 16 6.37 -0.88 5.87
C ILE A 16 6.49 0.05 4.67
N ALA A 17 7.55 0.85 4.62
CA ALA A 17 7.83 1.75 3.52
C ALA A 17 8.29 0.98 2.27
N LEU A 18 7.71 1.35 1.13
CA LEU A 18 7.92 0.70 -0.16
C LEU A 18 8.19 1.73 -1.26
N ASP A 19 8.66 1.26 -2.40
CA ASP A 19 8.87 2.08 -3.58
C ASP A 19 7.57 2.65 -4.18
N SER A 20 6.41 2.01 -3.92
CA SER A 20 5.10 2.45 -4.40
C SER A 20 3.94 1.79 -3.63
N ALA A 21 2.75 2.41 -3.69
CA ALA A 21 1.51 1.77 -3.24
C ALA A 21 1.16 0.53 -4.06
N SER A 22 1.49 0.52 -5.35
CA SER A 22 1.25 -0.62 -6.25
C SER A 22 1.99 -1.87 -5.78
N SER A 23 3.27 -1.72 -5.38
CA SER A 23 4.04 -2.79 -4.75
C SER A 23 3.41 -3.24 -3.43
N GLY A 24 2.88 -2.28 -2.66
CA GLY A 24 2.15 -2.56 -1.43
C GLY A 24 0.90 -3.41 -1.66
N ILE A 25 0.07 -3.03 -2.64
CA ILE A 25 -1.14 -3.78 -3.01
C ILE A 25 -0.78 -5.20 -3.47
N PHE A 26 0.25 -5.32 -4.31
CA PHE A 26 0.74 -6.62 -4.77
C PHE A 26 1.18 -7.52 -3.62
N LEU A 27 2.02 -7.01 -2.71
CA LEU A 27 2.48 -7.77 -1.55
C LEU A 27 1.34 -8.14 -0.60
N ALA A 28 0.43 -7.21 -0.31
CA ALA A 28 -0.72 -7.45 0.57
C ALA A 28 -1.68 -8.50 -0.02
N LEU A 29 -1.98 -8.44 -1.32
CA LEU A 29 -2.79 -9.45 -2.00
C LEU A 29 -2.09 -10.80 -2.05
N THR A 30 -0.76 -10.83 -2.27
CA THR A 30 0.04 -12.07 -2.26
C THR A 30 0.03 -12.72 -0.88
N TRP A 31 0.18 -11.93 0.19
CA TRP A 31 0.09 -12.41 1.58
C TRP A 31 -1.29 -12.99 1.89
N GLU A 32 -2.34 -12.24 1.61
CA GLU A 32 -3.71 -12.68 1.90
C GLU A 32 -4.09 -13.92 1.08
N LYS A 33 -3.75 -13.97 -0.22
CA LYS A 33 -3.96 -15.16 -1.04
C LYS A 33 -3.23 -16.40 -0.50
N LYS A 34 -1.99 -16.24 -0.02
CA LYS A 34 -1.24 -17.33 0.61
C LYS A 34 -1.93 -17.83 1.87
N ARG A 35 -2.55 -16.93 2.64
CA ARG A 35 -3.18 -17.23 3.93
C ARG A 35 -4.58 -17.85 3.81
N ILE A 36 -5.43 -17.33 2.92
CA ILE A 36 -6.85 -17.74 2.80
C ILE A 36 -7.23 -18.30 1.44
N GLY A 37 -6.32 -18.35 0.48
CA GLY A 37 -6.62 -18.77 -0.89
C GLY A 37 -7.34 -17.69 -1.68
N GLY A 38 -7.95 -18.08 -2.80
CA GLY A 38 -8.74 -17.22 -3.66
C GLY A 38 -8.23 -17.15 -5.10
N SER A 39 -9.15 -16.87 -6.02
CA SER A 39 -8.85 -16.77 -7.46
C SER A 39 -9.23 -15.42 -8.07
N PHE A 40 -9.95 -14.58 -7.33
CA PHE A 40 -10.39 -13.27 -7.80
C PHE A 40 -10.31 -12.22 -6.68
N VAL A 41 -10.37 -10.94 -7.10
CA VAL A 41 -10.50 -9.80 -6.20
C VAL A 41 -11.44 -8.76 -6.83
N GLN A 42 -12.38 -8.23 -6.04
CA GLN A 42 -13.28 -7.16 -6.46
C GLN A 42 -12.66 -5.80 -6.18
N MET A 43 -12.86 -4.87 -7.11
CA MET A 43 -12.35 -3.49 -7.04
C MET A 43 -13.22 -2.54 -7.85
N PRO A 44 -13.22 -1.24 -7.56
CA PRO A 44 -13.88 -0.24 -8.40
C PRO A 44 -13.39 -0.27 -9.84
N LYS A 45 -14.28 -0.16 -10.82
CA LYS A 45 -13.90 -0.07 -12.24
C LYS A 45 -13.17 1.22 -12.60
N ARG A 46 -13.37 2.28 -11.80
CA ARG A 46 -12.69 3.58 -11.94
C ARG A 46 -11.65 3.73 -10.84
N THR A 47 -10.53 3.03 -10.99
CA THR A 47 -9.37 3.10 -10.10
C THR A 47 -8.07 3.28 -10.90
N PHE A 48 -6.96 3.42 -10.18
CA PHE A 48 -5.66 3.54 -10.86
C PHE A 48 -5.27 2.21 -11.52
N PRO A 49 -4.77 2.20 -12.78
CA PRO A 49 -4.50 0.96 -13.54
C PRO A 49 -3.56 -0.04 -12.86
N SER A 50 -2.68 0.42 -11.97
CA SER A 50 -1.79 -0.50 -11.25
C SER A 50 -2.49 -1.42 -10.26
N VAL A 51 -3.74 -1.11 -9.85
CA VAL A 51 -4.50 -1.96 -8.92
C VAL A 51 -4.89 -3.29 -9.55
N PRO A 52 -5.58 -3.33 -10.71
CA PRO A 52 -5.82 -4.59 -11.40
C PRO A 52 -4.53 -5.27 -11.90
N CYS A 53 -3.49 -4.52 -12.28
CA CYS A 53 -2.18 -5.12 -12.59
C CYS A 53 -1.59 -5.87 -11.39
N ALA A 54 -1.60 -5.26 -10.20
CA ALA A 54 -1.11 -5.90 -8.97
C ALA A 54 -1.90 -7.18 -8.64
N ALA A 55 -3.22 -7.17 -8.86
CA ALA A 55 -4.07 -8.34 -8.69
C ALA A 55 -3.68 -9.47 -9.66
N LEU A 56 -3.52 -9.17 -10.95
CA LEU A 56 -3.10 -10.15 -11.96
C LEU A 56 -1.71 -10.72 -11.64
N HIS A 57 -0.76 -9.90 -11.24
CA HIS A 57 0.58 -10.35 -10.84
C HIS A 57 0.55 -11.21 -9.57
N ALA A 58 -0.38 -10.97 -8.65
CA ALA A 58 -0.64 -11.86 -7.51
C ALA A 58 -1.40 -13.15 -7.91
N GLY A 59 -1.72 -13.33 -9.19
CA GLY A 59 -2.48 -14.48 -9.72
C GLY A 59 -3.96 -14.45 -9.32
N LEU A 60 -4.53 -13.25 -9.16
CA LEU A 60 -5.95 -13.02 -8.87
C LEU A 60 -6.63 -12.35 -10.07
N GLN A 61 -7.81 -12.82 -10.45
CA GLN A 61 -8.58 -12.17 -11.51
C GLN A 61 -9.32 -10.94 -10.96
N PRO A 62 -9.13 -9.74 -11.54
CA PRO A 62 -9.89 -8.57 -11.15
C PRO A 62 -11.36 -8.73 -11.55
N ARG A 63 -12.27 -8.37 -10.63
CA ARG A 63 -13.71 -8.24 -10.87
C ARG A 63 -14.12 -6.82 -10.55
N PHE A 64 -14.56 -6.11 -11.56
CA PHE A 64 -14.89 -4.69 -11.43
C PHE A 64 -16.31 -4.49 -10.87
N THR A 65 -16.44 -3.46 -10.01
CA THR A 65 -17.71 -3.02 -9.41
C THR A 65 -17.95 -1.54 -9.72
N ASP A 66 -19.19 -1.08 -9.49
CA ASP A 66 -19.57 0.33 -9.62
C ASP A 66 -19.29 1.16 -8.35
N GLU A 67 -18.62 0.57 -7.36
CA GLU A 67 -18.24 1.28 -6.14
C GLU A 67 -17.29 2.44 -6.42
N SER A 68 -17.30 3.44 -5.53
CA SER A 68 -16.39 4.57 -5.59
C SER A 68 -14.99 4.18 -5.15
N ALA A 69 -13.97 4.69 -5.84
CA ALA A 69 -12.56 4.61 -5.42
C ALA A 69 -12.12 5.80 -4.54
N ALA A 70 -13.05 6.62 -4.03
CA ALA A 70 -12.72 7.77 -3.20
C ALA A 70 -12.11 7.32 -1.86
N GLY A 71 -11.11 8.04 -1.40
CA GLY A 71 -10.46 7.84 -0.11
C GLY A 71 -9.74 6.50 0.02
N ALA A 72 -10.39 5.55 0.70
CA ALA A 72 -9.90 4.18 0.86
C ALA A 72 -11.02 3.18 0.57
N TYR A 73 -10.73 2.16 -0.23
CA TYR A 73 -11.70 1.11 -0.56
C TYR A 73 -11.08 -0.29 -0.41
N ARG A 74 -11.93 -1.25 -0.10
CA ARG A 74 -11.51 -2.63 0.15
C ARG A 74 -11.39 -3.42 -1.15
N LEU A 75 -10.36 -4.24 -1.24
CA LEU A 75 -10.15 -5.24 -2.29
C LEU A 75 -10.77 -6.58 -1.84
N PHE A 76 -12.09 -6.71 -1.99
CA PHE A 76 -12.85 -7.86 -1.48
C PHE A 76 -12.50 -9.16 -2.26
N PRO A 77 -12.38 -10.34 -1.60
CA PRO A 77 -12.74 -10.63 -0.21
C PRO A 77 -11.64 -10.37 0.82
N PHE A 78 -10.46 -9.94 0.40
CA PHE A 78 -9.31 -9.74 1.27
C PHE A 78 -9.48 -8.52 2.18
N ASN A 79 -8.77 -8.50 3.32
CA ASN A 79 -8.70 -7.31 4.19
C ASN A 79 -7.58 -6.36 3.73
N VAL A 80 -7.46 -6.19 2.42
CA VAL A 80 -6.55 -5.25 1.77
C VAL A 80 -7.32 -4.02 1.34
N TYR A 81 -6.80 -2.84 1.65
CA TYR A 81 -7.38 -1.56 1.27
C TYR A 81 -6.42 -0.78 0.38
N ASP A 82 -6.89 -0.33 -0.77
CA ASP A 82 -6.23 0.75 -1.49
C ASP A 82 -6.65 2.07 -0.85
N ALA A 83 -5.70 2.71 -0.18
CA ALA A 83 -5.84 4.02 0.45
C ALA A 83 -4.91 5.05 -0.21
N ALA A 84 -4.63 4.88 -1.51
CA ALA A 84 -3.72 5.76 -2.23
C ALA A 84 -4.19 7.22 -2.28
N LEU A 85 -5.47 7.50 -2.09
CA LEU A 85 -6.03 8.85 -2.06
C LEU A 85 -6.23 9.41 -0.65
N ARG A 86 -5.94 8.61 0.39
CA ARG A 86 -6.10 8.98 1.79
C ARG A 86 -4.77 8.97 2.53
N LEU A 87 -4.47 10.03 3.27
CA LEU A 87 -3.45 10.08 4.31
C LEU A 87 -3.87 11.12 5.33
N THR A 88 -4.44 10.70 6.44
CA THR A 88 -4.96 11.54 7.52
C THR A 88 -4.70 10.92 8.88
N ALA A 89 -4.78 11.72 9.94
CA ALA A 89 -4.59 11.28 11.32
C ALA A 89 -5.57 10.14 11.66
N GLY A 90 -5.09 9.13 12.36
CA GLY A 90 -5.90 8.04 12.90
C GLY A 90 -6.66 7.19 11.86
N MET A 91 -6.24 7.19 10.60
CA MET A 91 -6.98 6.57 9.49
C MET A 91 -6.95 5.04 9.48
N TYR A 92 -6.11 4.40 10.28
CA TYR A 92 -5.90 2.97 10.19
C TYR A 92 -7.16 2.16 10.52
N ILE A 93 -7.50 1.21 9.66
CA ILE A 93 -8.61 0.26 9.86
C ILE A 93 -8.05 -1.02 10.47
N LYS A 94 -8.45 -1.32 11.71
CA LYS A 94 -7.99 -2.50 12.45
C LYS A 94 -8.27 -3.80 11.70
N GLY A 95 -7.30 -4.73 11.70
CA GLY A 95 -7.38 -6.03 11.04
C GLY A 95 -7.17 -5.97 9.53
N SER A 96 -6.65 -4.87 9.00
CA SER A 96 -6.45 -4.68 7.57
C SER A 96 -4.98 -4.51 7.17
N HIS A 97 -4.74 -4.57 5.86
CA HIS A 97 -3.52 -4.12 5.21
C HIS A 97 -3.86 -2.93 4.33
N MET A 98 -3.57 -1.70 4.79
CA MET A 98 -3.87 -0.48 4.02
C MET A 98 -2.64 -0.04 3.23
N CYS A 99 -2.81 0.11 1.92
CA CYS A 99 -1.75 0.53 1.01
C CYS A 99 -1.89 2.01 0.69
N ILE A 100 -0.95 2.84 1.16
CA ILE A 100 -0.93 4.29 0.98
C ILE A 100 0.11 4.72 -0.05
N SER A 101 -0.16 5.82 -0.77
CA SER A 101 0.72 6.36 -1.81
C SER A 101 1.27 7.72 -1.45
N PHE A 102 2.56 7.92 -1.73
CA PHE A 102 3.23 9.20 -1.59
C PHE A 102 3.54 9.86 -2.94
N THR A 103 3.20 9.20 -4.06
CA THR A 103 3.55 9.62 -5.42
C THR A 103 2.53 10.60 -5.98
N GLY A 104 3.00 11.71 -6.54
CA GLY A 104 2.22 12.64 -7.32
C GLY A 104 1.76 13.90 -6.57
N PRO A 105 1.38 14.95 -7.33
CA PRO A 105 1.12 16.29 -6.78
C PRO A 105 -0.14 16.38 -5.92
N LYS A 106 -1.12 15.51 -6.16
CA LYS A 106 -2.36 15.46 -5.38
C LYS A 106 -2.24 14.64 -4.10
N LYS A 107 -1.12 13.92 -3.89
CA LYS A 107 -0.87 13.15 -2.67
C LYS A 107 -0.35 14.06 -1.56
N ARG A 108 -0.68 13.74 -0.33
CA ARG A 108 -0.35 14.60 0.81
C ARG A 108 1.14 14.73 1.05
N LEU A 109 1.87 13.62 1.03
CA LEU A 109 3.30 13.63 1.31
C LEU A 109 4.18 14.09 0.12
N LYS A 110 3.63 14.14 -1.09
CA LYS A 110 4.26 14.70 -2.30
C LYS A 110 5.70 14.23 -2.57
N LEU A 111 5.99 12.97 -2.36
CA LEU A 111 7.24 12.36 -2.80
C LEU A 111 7.19 12.06 -4.31
N VAL A 112 8.35 12.02 -4.96
CA VAL A 112 8.46 11.66 -6.38
C VAL A 112 7.98 10.23 -6.61
N LYS A 113 8.36 9.31 -5.70
CA LYS A 113 7.96 7.91 -5.69
C LYS A 113 7.88 7.43 -4.24
N GLY A 114 6.99 6.46 -3.97
CA GLY A 114 6.91 5.86 -2.65
C GLY A 114 5.48 5.48 -2.28
N GLY A 115 5.40 4.61 -1.30
CA GLY A 115 4.17 4.15 -0.66
C GLY A 115 4.49 3.42 0.63
N ALA A 116 3.48 2.93 1.31
CA ALA A 116 3.65 2.04 2.45
C ALA A 116 2.46 1.09 2.61
N ILE A 117 2.68 0.00 3.34
CA ILE A 117 1.61 -0.85 3.90
C ILE A 117 1.51 -0.51 5.39
N LEU A 118 0.28 -0.28 5.84
CA LEU A 118 -0.08 -0.17 7.27
C LEU A 118 -0.75 -1.47 7.69
N THR A 119 -0.38 -2.01 8.85
CA THR A 119 -0.96 -3.28 9.34
C THR A 119 -0.87 -3.37 10.88
N ASP A 120 -1.73 -4.19 11.50
CA ASP A 120 -1.61 -4.59 12.91
C ASP A 120 -1.14 -6.05 13.08
N SER A 121 -1.00 -6.79 11.99
CA SER A 121 -0.49 -8.16 12.01
C SER A 121 1.03 -8.18 12.08
N LYS A 122 1.59 -8.68 13.19
CA LYS A 122 3.04 -8.83 13.35
C LYS A 122 3.63 -9.81 12.34
N ASP A 123 2.92 -10.89 12.03
CA ASP A 123 3.38 -11.91 11.06
C ASP A 123 3.43 -11.33 9.66
N ALA A 124 2.38 -10.60 9.26
CA ALA A 124 2.35 -9.90 7.97
C ALA A 124 3.46 -8.84 7.88
N TYR A 125 3.67 -8.06 8.95
CA TYR A 125 4.75 -7.08 9.03
C TYR A 125 6.12 -7.72 8.79
N ASN A 126 6.44 -8.80 9.49
CA ASN A 126 7.71 -9.50 9.34
C ASN A 126 7.88 -10.04 7.91
N TRP A 127 6.82 -10.64 7.35
CA TRP A 127 6.84 -11.14 5.99
C TRP A 127 7.03 -10.00 4.96
N PHE A 128 6.31 -8.86 5.10
CA PHE A 128 6.45 -7.72 4.19
C PHE A 128 7.85 -7.11 4.22
N LYS A 129 8.47 -7.04 5.40
CA LYS A 129 9.84 -6.55 5.54
C LYS A 129 10.84 -7.40 4.75
N GLN A 130 10.74 -8.71 4.84
CA GLN A 130 11.57 -9.63 4.07
C GLN A 130 11.21 -9.58 2.59
N ALA A 131 9.92 -9.66 2.25
CA ALA A 131 9.43 -9.69 0.87
C ALA A 131 9.90 -8.47 0.06
N ARG A 132 9.91 -7.26 0.64
CA ARG A 132 10.40 -6.05 -0.04
C ARG A 132 11.92 -6.04 -0.30
N MET A 133 12.69 -6.92 0.36
CA MET A 133 14.14 -6.98 0.27
C MET A 133 14.64 -8.33 -0.26
N SER A 134 14.01 -8.87 -1.29
CA SER A 134 14.40 -10.15 -1.93
C SER A 134 14.31 -11.36 -1.00
N GLY A 135 13.44 -11.34 0.00
CA GLY A 135 13.29 -12.39 1.02
C GLY A 135 14.30 -12.32 2.16
N ARG A 136 15.10 -11.26 2.21
CA ARG A 136 16.18 -11.09 3.20
C ARG A 136 15.67 -10.50 4.51
N HIS A 137 16.35 -10.88 5.59
CA HIS A 137 16.24 -10.20 6.88
C HIS A 137 17.11 -8.92 6.92
N GLU A 138 16.87 -8.07 7.90
CA GLU A 138 17.70 -6.87 8.15
C GLU A 138 18.95 -7.24 8.96
N GLN A 139 19.79 -8.09 8.38
CA GLN A 139 21.06 -8.57 8.96
C GLN A 139 22.14 -8.73 7.89
N SER A 140 23.34 -9.15 8.30
CA SER A 140 24.45 -9.37 7.39
C SER A 140 24.09 -10.39 6.30
N PHE A 141 24.31 -10.04 5.04
CA PHE A 141 24.08 -10.93 3.89
C PHE A 141 24.83 -12.27 4.02
N MET A 142 25.99 -12.26 4.64
CA MET A 142 26.84 -13.46 4.78
C MET A 142 26.26 -14.52 5.72
N THR A 143 25.34 -14.13 6.59
CA THR A 143 24.73 -15.02 7.60
C THR A 143 23.23 -15.14 7.46
N ASP A 144 22.64 -14.47 6.44
CA ASP A 144 21.21 -14.48 6.22
C ASP A 144 20.73 -15.75 5.55
N ILE A 145 19.59 -16.27 6.00
CA ILE A 145 18.92 -17.43 5.39
C ILE A 145 17.66 -16.94 4.70
N ILE A 146 17.64 -17.03 3.37
CA ILE A 146 16.48 -16.64 2.57
C ILE A 146 15.47 -17.79 2.56
N GLU A 147 14.35 -17.62 3.22
CA GLU A 147 13.30 -18.65 3.35
C GLU A 147 12.33 -18.68 2.16
N PHE A 148 12.19 -17.57 1.45
CA PHE A 148 11.34 -17.46 0.26
C PHE A 148 11.84 -16.39 -0.71
N PRO A 149 11.57 -16.49 -2.01
CA PRO A 149 11.92 -15.46 -2.98
C PRO A 149 11.06 -14.20 -2.75
N GLY A 150 11.71 -13.07 -2.50
CA GLY A 150 11.07 -11.76 -2.37
C GLY A 150 11.29 -10.88 -3.59
N TRP A 151 11.01 -9.60 -3.43
CA TRP A 151 11.09 -8.56 -4.46
C TRP A 151 12.01 -7.43 -4.01
N ASN A 152 12.41 -6.58 -4.94
CA ASN A 152 13.20 -5.39 -4.66
C ASN A 152 12.29 -4.15 -4.67
N PHE A 153 11.47 -4.00 -3.63
CA PHE A 153 10.44 -2.97 -3.49
C PHE A 153 10.68 -2.01 -2.32
N TYR A 154 11.83 -2.03 -1.70
CA TYR A 154 12.13 -1.12 -0.59
C TYR A 154 12.15 0.34 -1.03
N MET A 155 11.76 1.23 -0.14
CA MET A 155 11.87 2.67 -0.35
C MET A 155 13.33 3.09 -0.25
N MET A 156 13.79 3.96 -1.15
CA MET A 156 15.13 4.54 -1.08
C MET A 156 15.29 5.37 0.20
N PRO A 157 16.41 5.25 0.92
CA PRO A 157 16.64 5.97 2.18
C PRO A 157 16.47 7.50 2.07
N GLU A 158 16.86 8.09 0.95
CA GLU A 158 16.73 9.52 0.67
C GLU A 158 15.26 9.95 0.60
N LEU A 159 14.40 9.11 0.00
CA LEU A 159 12.95 9.37 -0.05
C LEU A 159 12.31 9.20 1.32
N ALA A 160 12.74 8.21 2.10
CA ALA A 160 12.28 8.02 3.47
C ALA A 160 12.68 9.19 4.38
N ALA A 161 13.92 9.69 4.26
CA ALA A 161 14.38 10.87 4.97
C ALA A 161 13.56 12.13 4.62
N ARG A 162 13.31 12.35 3.32
CA ARG A 162 12.44 13.44 2.87
C ARG A 162 11.00 13.28 3.39
N GLY A 163 10.47 12.06 3.36
CA GLY A 163 9.15 11.73 3.91
C GLY A 163 9.05 12.06 5.40
N LEU A 164 10.09 11.73 6.17
CA LEU A 164 10.17 12.05 7.59
C LEU A 164 10.19 13.56 7.86
N MET A 165 10.81 14.34 7.00
CA MET A 165 10.78 15.81 7.11
C MET A 165 9.39 16.36 6.81
N LEU A 166 8.76 15.90 5.73
CA LEU A 166 7.46 16.40 5.27
C LEU A 166 6.29 16.00 6.18
N ILE A 167 6.36 14.85 6.84
CA ILE A 167 5.27 14.40 7.72
C ILE A 167 5.10 15.32 8.94
N ARG A 168 6.15 16.08 9.33
CA ARG A 168 6.08 17.08 10.40
C ARG A 168 5.10 18.20 10.08
N GLU A 169 4.90 18.52 8.80
CA GLU A 169 3.93 19.53 8.35
C GLU A 169 2.47 19.07 8.57
N PHE A 170 2.27 17.80 8.93
CA PHE A 170 0.94 17.22 9.21
C PHE A 170 0.51 17.42 10.67
N TYR A 171 1.31 18.10 11.44
CA TYR A 171 1.01 18.48 12.82
C TYR A 171 0.81 19.98 12.93
N THR A 172 0.06 20.39 13.95
CA THR A 172 -0.10 21.81 14.33
C THR A 172 1.14 22.27 15.12
N ASP A 173 1.26 23.57 15.36
CA ASP A 173 2.41 24.13 16.09
C ASP A 173 2.47 23.64 17.55
N ASP A 174 1.34 23.26 18.13
CA ASP A 174 1.21 22.62 19.45
C ASP A 174 1.34 21.09 19.42
N GLY A 175 1.64 20.51 18.25
CA GLY A 175 1.97 19.09 18.08
C GLY A 175 0.78 18.16 17.87
N GLU A 176 -0.43 18.68 17.65
CA GLU A 176 -1.59 17.85 17.34
C GLU A 176 -1.60 17.41 15.87
N ALA A 177 -1.95 16.14 15.64
CA ALA A 177 -2.04 15.59 14.29
C ALA A 177 -3.27 16.14 13.54
N ARG A 178 -3.04 16.69 12.34
CA ARG A 178 -4.11 17.28 11.51
C ARG A 178 -4.89 16.22 10.78
N GLU A 179 -6.20 16.34 10.77
CA GLU A 179 -7.06 15.63 9.82
C GLU A 179 -6.93 16.26 8.43
N MET A 180 -6.79 15.40 7.42
CA MET A 180 -6.58 15.82 6.04
C MET A 180 -7.67 15.25 5.14
N PRO A 181 -8.30 16.07 4.27
CA PRO A 181 -9.31 15.56 3.33
C PRO A 181 -8.68 14.59 2.32
N ASP A 182 -9.48 13.66 1.82
CA ASP A 182 -9.06 12.74 0.77
C ASP A 182 -8.67 13.51 -0.52
N ALA A 183 -7.75 12.93 -1.29
CA ALA A 183 -7.47 13.46 -2.62
C ALA A 183 -8.52 12.95 -3.61
N GLU A 184 -8.93 13.81 -4.54
CA GLU A 184 -9.87 13.47 -5.60
C GLU A 184 -9.13 13.33 -6.93
N ILE A 185 -9.33 12.19 -7.59
CA ILE A 185 -8.81 11.91 -8.93
C ILE A 185 -9.88 11.16 -9.70
N GLU A 186 -10.20 11.64 -10.89
CA GLU A 186 -11.07 10.93 -11.81
C GLU A 186 -10.27 9.92 -12.62
N TYR A 187 -10.74 8.67 -12.67
CA TYR A 187 -10.12 7.59 -13.41
C TYR A 187 -11.04 7.08 -14.54
N PRO A 188 -10.46 6.64 -15.68
CA PRO A 188 -11.24 5.99 -16.74
C PRO A 188 -11.83 4.67 -16.25
N ASP A 189 -12.85 4.18 -16.95
CA ASP A 189 -13.43 2.85 -16.71
C ASP A 189 -12.45 1.76 -17.23
N LEU A 190 -11.88 0.99 -16.31
CA LEU A 190 -10.91 -0.05 -16.63
C LEU A 190 -11.56 -1.36 -17.08
N SER A 191 -12.86 -1.55 -16.80
CA SER A 191 -13.57 -2.78 -17.14
C SER A 191 -13.72 -3.01 -18.64
N VAL A 192 -13.65 -1.93 -19.42
CA VAL A 192 -13.72 -1.98 -20.90
C VAL A 192 -12.35 -2.10 -21.57
N MET A 193 -11.27 -2.08 -20.80
CA MET A 193 -9.91 -2.12 -21.36
C MET A 193 -9.47 -3.56 -21.64
N PRO A 194 -8.89 -3.84 -22.85
CA PRO A 194 -8.52 -5.21 -23.25
C PRO A 194 -7.59 -5.93 -22.27
N ALA A 195 -6.70 -5.20 -21.60
CA ALA A 195 -5.77 -5.76 -20.61
C ALA A 195 -6.46 -6.43 -19.41
N PHE A 196 -7.71 -6.07 -19.11
CA PHE A 196 -8.41 -6.48 -17.89
C PHE A 196 -9.69 -7.27 -18.12
N ASN A 197 -10.19 -7.35 -19.37
CA ASN A 197 -11.43 -8.08 -19.70
C ASN A 197 -11.21 -9.46 -20.37
N GLY A 198 -10.00 -9.99 -20.30
CA GLY A 198 -9.66 -11.32 -20.80
C GLY A 198 -9.61 -11.44 -22.33
N GLY A 199 -9.49 -10.33 -23.05
CA GLY A 199 -9.32 -10.34 -24.51
C GLY A 199 -10.55 -10.84 -25.26
N LYS A 200 -11.79 -10.55 -24.76
CA LYS A 200 -13.04 -10.78 -25.48
C LYS A 200 -13.24 -9.78 -26.59
#